data_9d97c9fd21f8a89070325e04c06ba14c
#
_entry.id   9d97c9fd21f8a89070325e04c06ba14c
#
_cell.length_a   1.000
_cell.length_b   1.000
_cell.length_c   1.000
_cell.angle_alpha   90.00
_cell.angle_beta   90.00
_cell.angle_gamma   90.00
#
_symmetry.space_group_name_H-M   'P 1'
#
loop_
_entity.id
_entity.type
_entity.pdbx_description
1 polymer ?
#
loop_
_entity_poly.entity_id
_entity_poly.type
_entity_poly.pdbx_seq_one_letter_code
_entity_poly.pdbx_strand_id
1 'polypeptide(L)'
;MGVRYCDLHDIDRGDFDAVVVGSGFAGSVMARELAERGGKRVLVIEKKPHIAGNMYDEADEAGILVHRYGPHIFHTNDKRAFDYVRRFTEWRDYQHEVLADWYGTYMPVPFNKNSMEIAFGEERASQLIEKLIATFGDERKVTITELRSVDDPDLTEVADFIYKNVFLYYTQKQWGLTPEEVDPSVTA
;
A
#
# COMPACT_ATOMS: atom_id res chain seq x y z
N MET A 1 -20.89 13.14 22.21
CA MET A 1 -21.07 11.84 22.89
C MET A 1 -19.69 11.22 23.03
N GLY A 2 -19.25 10.87 24.23
CA GLY A 2 -17.89 10.38 24.45
C GLY A 2 -17.78 8.87 24.23
N VAL A 3 -16.59 8.40 23.82
CA VAL A 3 -16.24 6.96 23.76
C VAL A 3 -15.96 6.49 25.19
N ARG A 4 -16.53 5.37 25.57
CA ARG A 4 -16.20 4.66 26.82
C ARG A 4 -15.49 3.38 26.50
N TYR A 5 -14.44 3.07 27.23
CA TYR A 5 -13.78 1.78 27.21
C TYR A 5 -14.24 0.98 28.43
N CYS A 6 -14.64 -0.27 28.23
CA CYS A 6 -15.05 -1.18 29.29
C CYS A 6 -14.75 -2.62 28.90
N ASP A 7 -14.67 -3.50 29.88
CA ASP A 7 -14.56 -4.93 29.62
C ASP A 7 -15.89 -5.51 29.13
N LEU A 8 -15.82 -6.56 28.34
CA LEU A 8 -16.99 -7.21 27.71
C LEU A 8 -17.98 -7.75 28.77
N HIS A 9 -17.49 -8.03 29.97
CA HIS A 9 -18.28 -8.52 31.10
C HIS A 9 -19.15 -7.45 31.75
N ASP A 10 -18.80 -6.17 31.57
CA ASP A 10 -19.47 -5.02 32.19
C ASP A 10 -20.54 -4.40 31.27
N ILE A 11 -20.83 -5.06 30.14
CA ILE A 11 -21.73 -4.53 29.11
C ILE A 11 -23.13 -5.13 29.25
N ASP A 12 -24.13 -4.29 29.48
CA ASP A 12 -25.52 -4.69 29.27
C ASP A 12 -25.83 -4.74 27.77
N ARG A 13 -26.05 -5.97 27.26
CA ARG A 13 -26.30 -6.24 25.83
C ARG A 13 -27.55 -5.58 25.28
N GLY A 14 -28.50 -5.19 26.14
CA GLY A 14 -29.72 -4.47 25.78
C GLY A 14 -29.50 -3.01 25.41
N ASP A 15 -28.31 -2.45 25.68
CA ASP A 15 -28.06 -1.03 25.53
C ASP A 15 -27.58 -0.57 24.16
N PHE A 16 -27.39 -1.49 23.19
CA PHE A 16 -26.84 -1.16 21.88
C PHE A 16 -27.77 -1.54 20.74
N ASP A 17 -27.85 -0.68 19.73
CA ASP A 17 -28.63 -0.90 18.52
C ASP A 17 -27.80 -1.64 17.44
N ALA A 18 -26.47 -1.58 17.53
CA ALA A 18 -25.56 -2.22 16.59
C ALA A 18 -24.26 -2.62 17.26
N VAL A 19 -23.65 -3.70 16.76
CA VAL A 19 -22.32 -4.17 17.15
C VAL A 19 -21.41 -4.13 15.93
N VAL A 20 -20.26 -3.48 16.07
CA VAL A 20 -19.18 -3.45 15.05
C VAL A 20 -17.99 -4.22 15.59
N VAL A 21 -17.52 -5.21 14.83
CA VAL A 21 -16.36 -6.03 15.20
C VAL A 21 -15.12 -5.52 14.51
N GLY A 22 -14.15 -5.10 15.32
CA GLY A 22 -12.89 -4.48 14.88
C GLY A 22 -12.95 -2.96 14.85
N SER A 23 -11.89 -2.32 15.35
CA SER A 23 -11.73 -0.86 15.42
C SER A 23 -10.68 -0.30 14.43
N GLY A 24 -10.39 -1.05 13.37
CA GLY A 24 -9.61 -0.56 12.24
C GLY A 24 -10.41 0.46 11.41
N PHE A 25 -9.89 0.91 10.26
CA PHE A 25 -10.54 1.91 9.41
C PHE A 25 -12.02 1.61 9.11
N ALA A 26 -12.28 0.43 8.58
CA ALA A 26 -13.64 0.05 8.20
C ALA A 26 -14.62 0.06 9.37
N GLY A 27 -14.22 -0.53 10.51
CA GLY A 27 -15.04 -0.59 11.70
C GLY A 27 -15.27 0.79 12.31
N SER A 28 -14.23 1.62 12.39
CA SER A 28 -14.34 2.98 12.93
C SER A 28 -15.26 3.86 12.09
N VAL A 29 -15.14 3.80 10.75
CA VAL A 29 -16.02 4.53 9.83
C VAL A 29 -17.46 4.03 9.97
N MET A 30 -17.68 2.74 9.96
CA MET A 30 -19.01 2.16 10.09
C MET A 30 -19.67 2.54 11.43
N ALA A 31 -18.95 2.42 12.54
CA ALA A 31 -19.44 2.77 13.86
C ALA A 31 -19.83 4.26 13.93
N ARG A 32 -19.00 5.12 13.35
CA ARG A 32 -19.27 6.55 13.32
C ARG A 32 -20.49 6.91 12.48
N GLU A 33 -20.60 6.34 11.28
CA GLU A 33 -21.75 6.60 10.39
C GLU A 33 -23.07 6.10 11.02
N LEU A 34 -23.06 4.94 11.65
CA LEU A 34 -24.22 4.44 12.38
C LEU A 34 -24.60 5.35 13.55
N ALA A 35 -23.63 5.88 14.27
CA ALA A 35 -23.89 6.79 15.39
C ALA A 35 -24.32 8.18 14.93
N GLU A 36 -23.57 8.82 14.01
CA GLU A 36 -23.83 10.20 13.60
C GLU A 36 -25.04 10.34 12.69
N ARG A 37 -25.16 9.49 11.68
CA ARG A 37 -26.25 9.56 10.69
C ARG A 37 -27.43 8.67 11.05
N GLY A 38 -27.14 7.53 11.63
CA GLY A 38 -28.17 6.56 12.02
C GLY A 38 -28.78 6.81 13.38
N GLY A 39 -28.20 7.70 14.21
CA GLY A 39 -28.64 7.94 15.59
C GLY A 39 -28.54 6.70 16.48
N LYS A 40 -27.69 5.70 16.11
CA LYS A 40 -27.60 4.41 16.78
C LYS A 40 -26.61 4.46 17.95
N ARG A 41 -26.93 3.70 18.98
CA ARG A 41 -25.94 3.35 20.03
C ARG A 41 -25.13 2.17 19.52
N VAL A 42 -23.80 2.36 19.35
CA VAL A 42 -22.94 1.39 18.71
C VAL A 42 -21.92 0.84 19.71
N LEU A 43 -21.87 -0.47 19.82
CA LEU A 43 -20.80 -1.17 20.51
C LEU A 43 -19.72 -1.56 19.50
N VAL A 44 -18.47 -1.18 19.76
CA VAL A 44 -17.32 -1.63 18.99
C VAL A 44 -16.52 -2.64 19.82
N ILE A 45 -16.33 -3.83 19.27
CA ILE A 45 -15.55 -4.91 19.91
C ILE A 45 -14.21 -5.01 19.19
N GLU A 46 -13.11 -4.90 19.95
CA GLU A 46 -11.75 -5.01 19.43
C GLU A 46 -11.01 -6.16 20.11
N LYS A 47 -10.31 -6.98 19.33
CA LYS A 47 -9.51 -8.11 19.80
C LYS A 47 -8.16 -7.67 20.35
N LYS A 48 -7.56 -6.64 19.76
CA LYS A 48 -6.26 -6.10 20.15
C LYS A 48 -6.39 -5.24 21.41
N PRO A 49 -5.33 -5.10 22.21
CA PRO A 49 -5.34 -4.23 23.40
C PRO A 49 -5.34 -2.74 23.07
N HIS A 50 -5.52 -2.37 21.81
CA HIS A 50 -5.54 -1.00 21.30
C HIS A 50 -6.55 -0.86 20.16
N ILE A 51 -7.01 0.35 19.90
CA ILE A 51 -7.84 0.72 18.74
C ILE A 51 -6.98 0.91 17.48
N ALA A 52 -7.61 1.34 16.38
CA ALA A 52 -7.03 1.68 15.09
C ALA A 52 -6.55 0.48 14.23
N GLY A 53 -6.62 -0.76 14.73
CA GLY A 53 -6.28 -1.92 13.93
C GLY A 53 -4.81 -1.90 13.47
N ASN A 54 -4.57 -2.04 12.17
CA ASN A 54 -3.22 -2.01 11.60
C ASN A 54 -2.68 -0.59 11.37
N MET A 55 -3.50 0.45 11.60
CA MET A 55 -3.06 1.85 11.55
C MET A 55 -2.54 2.36 12.90
N TYR A 56 -2.38 1.46 13.86
CA TYR A 56 -1.92 1.84 15.19
C TYR A 56 -0.45 2.22 15.17
N ASP A 57 -0.21 3.43 15.68
CA ASP A 57 1.13 3.96 15.94
C ASP A 57 1.34 4.06 17.44
N GLU A 58 2.57 3.85 17.86
CA GLU A 58 2.98 4.02 19.25
C GLU A 58 4.36 4.69 19.31
N ALA A 59 4.63 5.39 20.40
CA ALA A 59 5.96 5.89 20.65
C ALA A 59 6.83 4.74 21.18
N ASP A 60 8.04 4.60 20.64
CA ASP A 60 9.05 3.69 21.17
C ASP A 60 9.68 4.25 22.47
N GLU A 61 10.65 3.52 23.03
CA GLU A 61 11.33 3.90 24.26
C GLU A 61 12.09 5.25 24.15
N ALA A 62 12.46 5.65 22.94
CA ALA A 62 13.10 6.94 22.66
C ALA A 62 12.09 8.08 22.42
N GLY A 63 10.79 7.77 22.43
CA GLY A 63 9.71 8.72 22.14
C GLY A 63 9.48 8.95 20.64
N ILE A 64 10.02 8.09 19.78
CA ILE A 64 9.84 8.17 18.34
C ILE A 64 8.56 7.44 17.97
N LEU A 65 7.68 8.10 17.22
CA LEU A 65 6.45 7.50 16.72
C LEU A 65 6.76 6.46 15.65
N VAL A 66 6.37 5.21 15.90
CA VAL A 66 6.61 4.08 15.00
C VAL A 66 5.30 3.42 14.55
N HIS A 67 5.28 2.96 13.33
CA HIS A 67 4.19 2.18 12.77
C HIS A 67 4.27 0.73 13.25
N ARG A 68 3.43 0.33 14.19
CA ARG A 68 3.48 -0.99 14.85
C ARG A 68 3.37 -2.17 13.88
N TYR A 69 2.59 -2.03 12.83
CA TYR A 69 2.24 -3.11 11.88
C TYR A 69 2.82 -2.89 10.48
N GLY A 70 3.86 -2.10 10.37
CA GLY A 70 4.48 -1.72 9.12
C GLY A 70 3.94 -0.40 8.54
N PRO A 71 4.63 0.16 7.54
CA PRO A 71 4.27 1.45 6.96
C PRO A 71 2.83 1.47 6.44
N HIS A 72 2.06 2.46 6.84
CA HIS A 72 0.68 2.66 6.41
C HIS A 72 0.46 4.12 6.02
N ILE A 73 1.04 4.50 4.89
CA ILE A 73 0.95 5.84 4.33
C ILE A 73 -0.38 5.96 3.61
N PHE A 74 -1.19 6.97 4.00
CA PHE A 74 -2.46 7.21 3.35
C PHE A 74 -2.26 7.83 1.97
N HIS A 75 -2.82 7.20 0.95
CA HIS A 75 -2.90 7.74 -0.40
C HIS A 75 -4.25 7.39 -1.02
N THR A 76 -4.81 8.30 -1.80
CA THR A 76 -6.07 8.07 -2.51
C THR A 76 -6.24 9.05 -3.67
N ASN A 77 -6.89 8.60 -4.73
CA ASN A 77 -7.41 9.44 -5.81
C ASN A 77 -8.90 9.79 -5.62
N ASP A 78 -9.57 9.22 -4.61
CA ASP A 78 -10.97 9.54 -4.30
C ASP A 78 -11.02 10.75 -3.36
N LYS A 79 -11.43 11.90 -3.92
CA LYS A 79 -11.61 13.15 -3.18
C LYS A 79 -12.57 12.99 -2.00
N ARG A 80 -13.62 12.17 -2.12
CA ARG A 80 -14.61 11.97 -1.04
C ARG A 80 -13.98 11.25 0.14
N ALA A 81 -13.14 10.23 -0.13
CA ALA A 81 -12.40 9.53 0.90
C ALA A 81 -11.44 10.49 1.63
N PHE A 82 -10.68 11.28 0.86
CA PHE A 82 -9.78 12.28 1.42
C PHE A 82 -10.54 13.32 2.28
N ASP A 83 -11.61 13.91 1.76
CA ASP A 83 -12.42 14.91 2.46
C ASP A 83 -13.07 14.33 3.73
N TYR A 84 -13.39 13.05 3.74
CA TYR A 84 -13.91 12.37 4.92
C TYR A 84 -12.85 12.25 6.01
N VAL A 85 -11.68 11.72 5.66
CA VAL A 85 -10.63 11.39 6.64
C VAL A 85 -9.97 12.64 7.22
N ARG A 86 -9.79 13.70 6.40
CA ARG A 86 -9.24 15.00 6.85
C ARG A 86 -10.03 15.69 7.95
N ARG A 87 -11.26 15.26 8.20
CA ARG A 87 -12.07 15.75 9.33
C ARG A 87 -11.50 15.34 10.70
N PHE A 88 -10.65 14.34 10.74
CA PHE A 88 -10.18 13.69 11.96
C PHE A 88 -8.69 13.88 12.19
N THR A 89 -7.95 14.37 11.21
CA THR A 89 -6.51 14.53 11.31
C THR A 89 -6.00 15.65 10.41
N GLU A 90 -4.83 16.18 10.75
CA GLU A 90 -4.05 17.04 9.88
C GLU A 90 -3.01 16.19 9.15
N TRP A 91 -3.01 16.29 7.83
CA TRP A 91 -2.08 15.54 6.99
C TRP A 91 -0.75 16.27 6.87
N ARG A 92 0.33 15.48 6.84
CA ARG A 92 1.65 15.96 6.42
C ARG A 92 1.92 15.43 5.03
N ASP A 93 2.38 16.30 4.14
CA ASP A 93 2.84 15.86 2.83
C ASP A 93 4.06 14.95 3.00
N TYR A 94 3.94 13.75 2.47
CA TYR A 94 5.00 12.77 2.50
C TYR A 94 5.05 12.02 1.17
N GLN A 95 6.20 12.07 0.53
CA GLN A 95 6.47 11.29 -0.68
C GLN A 95 7.32 10.09 -0.30
N HIS A 96 6.77 8.91 -0.48
CA HIS A 96 7.46 7.67 -0.16
C HIS A 96 8.40 7.28 -1.29
N GLU A 97 9.67 7.09 -0.96
CA GLU A 97 10.69 6.59 -1.88
C GLU A 97 11.16 5.22 -1.40
N VAL A 98 11.12 4.25 -2.30
CA VAL A 98 11.64 2.90 -2.05
C VAL A 98 12.87 2.70 -2.90
N LEU A 99 13.94 2.26 -2.25
CA LEU A 99 15.19 1.90 -2.91
C LEU A 99 15.46 0.40 -2.71
N ALA A 100 15.78 -0.29 -3.77
CA ALA A 100 16.32 -1.63 -3.72
C ALA A 100 17.84 -1.59 -3.68
N ASP A 101 18.45 -2.37 -2.82
CA ASP A 101 19.91 -2.63 -2.88
C ASP A 101 20.17 -3.68 -3.97
N TRP A 102 20.74 -3.22 -5.08
CA TRP A 102 21.14 -4.05 -6.18
C TRP A 102 22.65 -4.12 -6.25
N TYR A 103 23.21 -5.17 -5.64
CA TYR A 103 24.67 -5.41 -5.55
C TYR A 103 25.48 -4.22 -5.02
N GLY A 104 24.94 -3.54 -3.98
CA GLY A 104 25.57 -2.37 -3.36
C GLY A 104 25.26 -1.05 -4.04
N THR A 105 24.44 -1.04 -5.09
CA THR A 105 23.90 0.16 -5.73
C THR A 105 22.43 0.31 -5.42
N TYR A 106 22.02 1.48 -4.91
CA TYR A 106 20.60 1.75 -4.61
C TYR A 106 19.86 2.13 -5.88
N MET A 107 18.82 1.38 -6.19
CA MET A 107 17.98 1.52 -7.38
C MET A 107 16.54 1.86 -6.98
N PRO A 108 15.91 2.90 -7.56
CA PRO A 108 14.52 3.24 -7.27
C PRO A 108 13.54 2.10 -7.62
N VAL A 109 12.52 1.91 -6.76
CA VAL A 109 11.41 0.97 -6.96
C VAL A 109 10.10 1.76 -6.76
N PRO A 110 9.10 1.66 -7.65
CA PRO A 110 9.02 0.82 -8.86
C PRO A 110 10.08 1.15 -9.90
N PHE A 111 10.43 0.15 -10.71
CA PHE A 111 11.41 0.27 -11.76
C PHE A 111 11.01 1.38 -12.75
N ASN A 112 11.91 2.32 -13.01
CA ASN A 112 11.67 3.54 -13.79
C ASN A 112 12.87 3.93 -14.64
N LYS A 113 12.84 5.10 -15.31
CA LYS A 113 13.93 5.57 -16.17
C LYS A 113 15.27 5.63 -15.43
N ASN A 114 15.32 6.12 -14.19
CA ASN A 114 16.55 6.15 -13.39
C ASN A 114 17.06 4.74 -13.07
N SER A 115 16.14 3.81 -12.83
CA SER A 115 16.49 2.40 -12.61
C SER A 115 17.07 1.76 -13.88
N MET A 116 16.60 2.16 -15.06
CA MET A 116 17.15 1.75 -16.35
C MET A 116 18.60 2.18 -16.52
N GLU A 117 18.92 3.44 -16.19
CA GLU A 117 20.28 3.98 -16.29
C GLU A 117 21.26 3.24 -15.37
N ILE A 118 20.80 2.92 -14.15
CA ILE A 118 21.59 2.15 -13.18
C ILE A 118 21.81 0.71 -13.67
N ALA A 119 20.79 0.09 -14.27
CA ALA A 119 20.84 -1.30 -14.68
C ALA A 119 21.63 -1.56 -15.98
N PHE A 120 21.49 -0.66 -16.97
CA PHE A 120 22.00 -0.86 -18.34
C PHE A 120 23.08 0.14 -18.74
N GLY A 121 23.34 1.16 -17.92
CA GLY A 121 24.20 2.31 -18.27
C GLY A 121 23.47 3.31 -19.15
N GLU A 122 23.94 4.55 -19.14
CA GLU A 122 23.28 5.71 -19.73
C GLU A 122 22.94 5.54 -21.23
N GLU A 123 23.94 5.10 -22.04
CA GLU A 123 23.76 4.96 -23.48
C GLU A 123 22.72 3.88 -23.84
N ARG A 124 22.84 2.69 -23.23
CA ARG A 124 21.91 1.58 -23.48
C ARG A 124 20.52 1.90 -22.93
N ALA A 125 20.44 2.48 -21.75
CA ALA A 125 19.17 2.89 -21.15
C ALA A 125 18.43 3.88 -22.03
N SER A 126 19.11 4.87 -22.63
CA SER A 126 18.48 5.83 -23.52
C SER A 126 17.84 5.16 -24.72
N GLN A 127 18.52 4.21 -25.39
CA GLN A 127 17.98 3.44 -26.50
C GLN A 127 16.75 2.62 -26.10
N LEU A 128 16.82 1.95 -24.95
CA LEU A 128 15.73 1.14 -24.43
C LEU A 128 14.50 1.98 -24.03
N ILE A 129 14.73 3.15 -23.43
CA ILE A 129 13.68 4.10 -23.06
C ILE A 129 12.97 4.65 -24.30
N GLU A 130 13.72 5.08 -25.33
CA GLU A 130 13.14 5.52 -26.60
C GLU A 130 12.25 4.46 -27.23
N LYS A 131 12.69 3.21 -27.20
CA LYS A 131 11.94 2.08 -27.71
C LYS A 131 10.68 1.76 -26.91
N LEU A 132 10.78 1.82 -25.56
CA LEU A 132 9.62 1.70 -24.68
C LEU A 132 8.57 2.79 -24.97
N ILE A 133 9.02 4.04 -25.10
CA ILE A 133 8.13 5.17 -25.43
C ILE A 133 7.49 5.00 -26.80
N ALA A 134 8.25 4.57 -27.79
CA ALA A 134 7.73 4.31 -29.13
C ALA A 134 6.68 3.20 -29.17
N THR A 135 6.83 2.17 -28.32
CA THR A 135 5.95 0.99 -28.27
C THR A 135 4.70 1.25 -27.43
N PHE A 136 4.85 1.89 -26.27
CA PHE A 136 3.77 1.99 -25.28
C PHE A 136 3.25 3.42 -25.05
N GLY A 137 3.97 4.42 -25.51
CA GLY A 137 3.69 5.84 -25.24
C GLY A 137 4.46 6.37 -24.02
N ASP A 138 4.60 7.69 -23.94
CA ASP A 138 5.23 8.35 -22.81
C ASP A 138 4.27 8.40 -21.59
N GLU A 139 4.82 8.48 -20.38
CA GLU A 139 4.10 8.54 -19.10
C GLU A 139 3.14 7.38 -18.81
N ARG A 140 3.16 6.32 -19.62
CA ARG A 140 2.36 5.12 -19.38
C ARG A 140 3.05 4.16 -18.41
N LYS A 141 2.29 3.64 -17.46
CA LYS A 141 2.69 2.46 -16.69
C LYS A 141 2.47 1.22 -17.54
N VAL A 142 3.51 0.42 -17.71
CA VAL A 142 3.47 -0.84 -18.45
C VAL A 142 3.63 -1.99 -17.46
N THR A 143 2.70 -2.93 -17.49
CA THR A 143 2.80 -4.12 -16.62
C THR A 143 3.89 -5.06 -17.12
N ILE A 144 4.46 -5.85 -16.21
CA ILE A 144 5.49 -6.82 -16.60
C ILE A 144 4.94 -7.85 -17.62
N THR A 145 3.66 -8.18 -17.52
CA THR A 145 2.99 -9.10 -18.44
C THR A 145 2.87 -8.50 -19.85
N GLU A 146 2.49 -7.22 -19.96
CA GLU A 146 2.47 -6.51 -21.24
C GLU A 146 3.87 -6.43 -21.86
N LEU A 147 4.87 -6.06 -21.07
CA LEU A 147 6.24 -5.92 -21.54
C LEU A 147 6.79 -7.25 -22.06
N ARG A 148 6.50 -8.36 -21.38
CA ARG A 148 6.91 -9.72 -21.80
C ARG A 148 6.15 -10.26 -23.01
N SER A 149 5.02 -9.67 -23.37
CA SER A 149 4.22 -10.09 -24.53
C SER A 149 4.71 -9.53 -25.86
N VAL A 150 5.64 -8.58 -25.85
CA VAL A 150 6.17 -7.94 -27.04
C VAL A 150 7.30 -8.78 -27.62
N ASP A 151 7.20 -9.11 -28.91
CA ASP A 151 8.24 -9.83 -29.66
C ASP A 151 9.31 -8.84 -30.17
N ASP A 152 10.14 -8.37 -29.25
CA ASP A 152 11.26 -7.46 -29.52
C ASP A 152 12.41 -7.78 -28.58
N PRO A 153 13.62 -8.05 -29.10
CA PRO A 153 14.77 -8.48 -28.28
C PRO A 153 15.18 -7.48 -27.20
N ASP A 154 15.12 -6.18 -27.48
CA ASP A 154 15.52 -5.14 -26.55
C ASP A 154 14.50 -5.03 -25.41
N LEU A 155 13.20 -5.11 -25.73
CA LEU A 155 12.13 -5.08 -24.72
C LEU A 155 12.09 -6.37 -23.90
N THR A 156 12.46 -7.50 -24.50
CA THR A 156 12.65 -8.77 -23.79
C THR A 156 13.82 -8.68 -22.79
N GLU A 157 14.92 -8.02 -23.15
CA GLU A 157 16.05 -7.78 -22.23
C GLU A 157 15.59 -7.02 -20.98
N VAL A 158 14.84 -5.94 -21.17
CA VAL A 158 14.26 -5.14 -20.07
C VAL A 158 13.30 -5.97 -19.23
N ALA A 159 12.40 -6.70 -19.88
CA ALA A 159 11.40 -7.53 -19.21
C ALA A 159 12.06 -8.62 -18.36
N ASP A 160 13.05 -9.29 -18.89
CA ASP A 160 13.80 -10.33 -18.19
C ASP A 160 14.59 -9.78 -17.00
N PHE A 161 15.20 -8.61 -17.17
CA PHE A 161 15.91 -7.95 -16.07
C PHE A 161 14.95 -7.63 -14.92
N ILE A 162 13.83 -6.96 -15.21
CA ILE A 162 12.82 -6.59 -14.21
C ILE A 162 12.24 -7.83 -13.56
N TYR A 163 11.88 -8.83 -14.34
CA TYR A 163 11.33 -10.07 -13.84
C TYR A 163 12.26 -10.75 -12.84
N LYS A 164 13.53 -10.95 -13.22
CA LYS A 164 14.53 -11.65 -12.40
C LYS A 164 14.94 -10.89 -11.16
N ASN A 165 15.10 -9.56 -11.26
CA ASN A 165 15.68 -8.77 -10.18
C ASN A 165 14.63 -8.07 -9.28
N VAL A 166 13.40 -7.90 -9.75
CA VAL A 166 12.34 -7.21 -9.00
C VAL A 166 11.22 -8.18 -8.65
N PHE A 167 10.56 -8.79 -9.64
CA PHE A 167 9.31 -9.50 -9.39
C PHE A 167 9.49 -10.89 -8.79
N LEU A 168 10.40 -11.70 -9.31
CA LEU A 168 10.52 -13.13 -8.95
C LEU A 168 10.69 -13.32 -7.45
N TYR A 169 11.75 -12.77 -6.90
CA TYR A 169 12.09 -12.97 -5.48
C TYR A 169 11.16 -12.22 -4.54
N TYR A 170 10.68 -11.05 -4.95
CA TYR A 170 9.73 -10.30 -4.15
C TYR A 170 8.40 -11.05 -4.03
N THR A 171 7.86 -11.54 -5.14
CA THR A 171 6.60 -12.29 -5.17
C THR A 171 6.71 -13.60 -4.37
N GLN A 172 7.81 -14.33 -4.55
CA GLN A 172 8.07 -15.54 -3.77
C GLN A 172 8.17 -15.26 -2.27
N LYS A 173 8.85 -14.17 -1.87
CA LYS A 173 8.97 -13.78 -0.47
C LYS A 173 7.62 -13.40 0.15
N GLN A 174 6.77 -12.67 -0.58
CA GLN A 174 5.51 -12.16 -0.06
C GLN A 174 4.39 -13.20 -0.07
N TRP A 175 4.33 -14.03 -1.11
CA TRP A 175 3.19 -14.90 -1.39
C TRP A 175 3.54 -16.39 -1.35
N GLY A 176 4.82 -16.76 -1.34
CA GLY A 176 5.26 -18.15 -1.48
C GLY A 176 5.02 -18.73 -2.89
N LEU A 177 4.70 -17.88 -3.85
CA LEU A 177 4.32 -18.21 -5.24
C LEU A 177 5.19 -17.46 -6.22
N THR A 178 5.28 -17.95 -7.45
CA THR A 178 5.93 -17.23 -8.56
C THR A 178 4.99 -16.15 -9.13
N PRO A 179 5.50 -15.16 -9.89
CA PRO A 179 4.64 -14.16 -10.54
C PRO A 179 3.57 -14.74 -11.47
N GLU A 180 3.80 -15.92 -12.05
CA GLU A 180 2.85 -16.62 -12.92
C GLU A 180 1.71 -17.30 -12.14
N GLU A 181 1.93 -17.61 -10.85
CA GLU A 181 0.96 -18.29 -10.00
C GLU A 181 0.06 -17.34 -9.23
N VAL A 182 0.38 -16.05 -9.20
CA VAL A 182 -0.44 -15.01 -8.54
C VAL A 182 -1.38 -14.35 -9.54
N ASP A 183 -2.45 -13.71 -9.03
CA ASP A 183 -3.36 -12.92 -9.87
C ASP A 183 -2.56 -11.80 -10.57
N PRO A 184 -2.77 -11.57 -11.90
CA PRO A 184 -2.05 -10.54 -12.65
C PRO A 184 -2.13 -9.13 -12.05
N SER A 185 -3.19 -8.82 -11.30
CA SER A 185 -3.33 -7.53 -10.60
C SER A 185 -2.29 -7.33 -9.48
N VAL A 186 -1.66 -8.39 -9.00
CA VAL A 186 -0.61 -8.34 -7.97
C VAL A 186 0.73 -7.87 -8.55
N THR A 187 0.95 -8.10 -9.84
CA THR A 187 2.19 -7.77 -10.56
C THR A 187 2.02 -6.60 -11.54
N ALA A 188 0.91 -5.87 -11.46
CA ALA A 188 0.56 -4.74 -12.33
C ALA A 188 1.14 -3.41 -11.83
#